data_44fe1bbd1973e345ef266ac382327a67
#
_entry.id   44fe1bbd1973e345ef266ac382327a67
#
_cell.length_a   1.000
_cell.length_b   1.000
_cell.length_c   1.000
_cell.angle_alpha   90.00
_cell.angle_beta   90.00
_cell.angle_gamma   90.00
#
_symmetry.space_group_name_H-M   'P 1'
#
loop_
_entity.id
_entity.type
_entity.pdbx_description
1 polymer ?
#
loop_
_entity_poly.entity_id
_entity_poly.type
_entity_poly.pdbx_seq_one_letter_code
_entity_poly.pdbx_strand_id
1 'polypeptide(L)'
;MDFLCPFSGKGRLMMTREVLKEPIFAKEIVEITRFSHSIDEMKEKLKDYHENDIAQSLKYLNRAERNLLYSAIDAKWMAEIISYIDDPGQYVEEIGIDKLAEIINEMDADDAVDLWEDIDESVKVKLRTMIDDEIRTDIQLINSYDEDEIGSLITTNYICIKQHLTIRQAMHELVQQAGENDNITTIYVVDNRKRFCGAIDLKDLIVARENVELDTLISYAYPYLLDHEKISDSIEKIKDYAEDSLPVLNKDKKIIGIITAQDVVEAVDDELGEDYAKLAGLSAEEDLNETTGESMKKRLPWLIILLFLGMGVSTVVGAFEGVVAVLPVVICFQSLILDMAGNVGTQSLAVTIRVLMDENLNGKDKLKLLFKEMKVGCCNGALLGVLALVCLGVYIALFKGYAIGTAFLISGCVGISLLTAIIISSLVGTLVPIIFHKVNVDPAVASGPLITTVNDLVAVVTYYGLAWILLVRMMKIV
;
A
#
# COMPACT_ATOMS: atom_id res chain seq x y z
N MET A 1 32.27 4.19 13.49
CA MET A 1 32.28 5.36 12.57
C MET A 1 30.81 5.76 12.42
N ASP A 2 30.35 6.57 13.38
CA ASP A 2 28.93 6.93 13.51
C ASP A 2 28.63 8.08 12.54
N PHE A 3 27.79 7.81 11.54
CA PHE A 3 27.25 8.87 10.69
C PHE A 3 26.11 9.58 11.45
N LEU A 4 26.42 10.73 11.98
CA LEU A 4 25.50 11.68 12.58
C LEU A 4 24.47 12.15 11.54
N CYS A 5 23.21 11.86 11.80
CA CYS A 5 22.06 12.49 11.16
C CYS A 5 21.82 13.85 11.85
N PRO A 6 21.76 15.00 11.16
CA PRO A 6 21.74 16.32 11.79
C PRO A 6 20.35 16.88 12.11
N PHE A 7 19.37 16.05 12.40
CA PHE A 7 18.05 16.52 12.85
C PHE A 7 17.55 15.77 14.08
N SER A 8 17.95 16.26 15.27
CA SER A 8 17.19 16.00 16.49
C SER A 8 17.48 17.07 17.53
N GLY A 9 16.68 18.10 17.52
CA GLY A 9 16.49 18.97 18.70
C GLY A 9 15.27 18.49 19.48
N LYS A 10 15.48 17.77 20.55
CA LYS A 10 14.83 17.70 21.84
C LYS A 10 14.94 16.29 22.41
N GLY A 11 15.67 16.17 23.51
CA GLY A 11 15.87 14.93 24.22
C GLY A 11 14.56 14.27 24.62
N ARG A 12 14.34 13.08 24.09
CA ARG A 12 13.47 12.07 24.66
C ARG A 12 14.28 10.78 24.68
N LEU A 13 14.39 10.18 25.87
CA LEU A 13 15.02 8.88 26.06
C LEU A 13 14.64 7.95 24.91
N MET A 14 15.64 7.44 24.18
CA MET A 14 15.50 6.23 23.39
C MET A 14 15.30 5.07 24.39
N MET A 15 14.07 4.76 24.72
CA MET A 15 13.73 3.40 25.10
C MET A 15 13.90 2.55 23.85
N THR A 16 14.84 1.64 23.91
CA THR A 16 15.16 0.68 22.86
C THR A 16 13.89 -0.04 22.40
N ARG A 17 13.61 0.02 21.12
CA ARG A 17 12.48 -0.56 20.40
C ARG A 17 12.43 -2.10 20.43
N GLU A 18 13.19 -2.75 21.32
CA GLU A 18 13.24 -4.21 21.49
C GLU A 18 12.23 -4.78 22.50
N VAL A 19 11.48 -3.93 23.23
CA VAL A 19 10.57 -4.39 24.30
C VAL A 19 9.10 -4.52 23.82
N LEU A 20 8.79 -4.20 22.57
CA LEU A 20 7.41 -4.28 22.02
C LEU A 20 7.22 -5.34 20.94
N LYS A 21 8.04 -6.40 20.90
CA LYS A 21 8.00 -7.39 19.82
C LYS A 21 7.40 -8.76 20.17
N GLU A 22 6.87 -8.94 21.37
CA GLU A 22 6.02 -10.11 21.64
C GLU A 22 4.63 -9.58 22.03
N PRO A 23 3.53 -10.13 21.48
CA PRO A 23 2.19 -9.83 21.98
C PRO A 23 2.17 -10.07 23.48
N ILE A 24 1.75 -9.09 24.25
CA ILE A 24 1.85 -9.09 25.73
C ILE A 24 1.23 -10.35 26.29
N PHE A 25 0.19 -10.89 25.65
CA PHE A 25 -0.59 -12.02 26.11
C PHE A 25 -0.24 -13.37 25.45
N ALA A 26 0.55 -13.40 24.36
CA ALA A 26 0.83 -14.66 23.66
C ALA A 26 1.48 -15.72 24.55
N LYS A 27 2.37 -15.32 25.48
CA LYS A 27 2.99 -16.25 26.44
C LYS A 27 1.99 -16.82 27.43
N GLU A 28 1.08 -15.99 27.94
CA GLU A 28 0.03 -16.39 28.86
C GLU A 28 -0.93 -17.37 28.19
N ILE A 29 -1.33 -17.12 26.94
CA ILE A 29 -2.19 -18.01 26.15
C ILE A 29 -1.49 -19.36 25.90
N VAL A 30 -0.20 -19.34 25.57
CA VAL A 30 0.61 -20.58 25.42
C VAL A 30 0.64 -21.37 26.74
N GLU A 31 0.82 -20.70 27.90
CA GLU A 31 0.80 -21.35 29.20
C GLU A 31 -0.59 -21.90 29.53
N ILE A 32 -1.66 -21.17 29.24
CA ILE A 32 -3.05 -21.64 29.40
C ILE A 32 -3.25 -22.91 28.58
N THR A 33 -2.81 -22.92 27.32
CA THR A 33 -2.98 -24.07 26.43
C THR A 33 -2.20 -25.30 26.95
N ARG A 34 -1.02 -25.11 27.53
CA ARG A 34 -0.15 -26.19 28.03
C ARG A 34 -0.55 -26.74 29.39
N PHE A 35 -1.07 -25.90 30.27
CA PHE A 35 -1.22 -26.24 31.69
C PHE A 35 -2.68 -26.27 32.18
N SER A 36 -3.67 -26.03 31.34
CA SER A 36 -5.07 -26.23 31.72
C SER A 36 -5.38 -27.71 31.95
N HIS A 37 -6.14 -27.99 33.00
CA HIS A 37 -6.47 -29.38 33.39
C HIS A 37 -7.64 -29.98 32.61
N SER A 38 -8.41 -29.15 31.94
CA SER A 38 -9.53 -29.55 31.08
C SER A 38 -9.76 -28.58 29.93
N ILE A 39 -10.48 -29.02 28.90
CA ILE A 39 -10.89 -28.19 27.76
C ILE A 39 -11.79 -27.04 28.23
N ASP A 40 -12.73 -27.31 29.15
CA ASP A 40 -13.62 -26.28 29.68
C ASP A 40 -12.87 -25.20 30.48
N GLU A 41 -11.86 -25.59 31.26
CA GLU A 41 -10.99 -24.64 31.98
C GLU A 41 -10.20 -23.77 31.00
N MET A 42 -9.67 -24.37 29.92
CA MET A 42 -8.94 -23.67 28.88
C MET A 42 -9.87 -22.64 28.19
N LYS A 43 -11.04 -23.08 27.73
CA LYS A 43 -12.04 -22.21 27.08
C LYS A 43 -12.41 -21.04 27.97
N GLU A 44 -12.66 -21.25 29.25
CA GLU A 44 -13.08 -20.19 30.19
C GLU A 44 -11.97 -19.16 30.42
N LYS A 45 -10.69 -19.59 30.48
CA LYS A 45 -9.56 -18.68 30.63
C LYS A 45 -9.25 -17.89 29.36
N LEU A 46 -9.48 -18.49 28.18
CA LEU A 46 -9.21 -17.84 26.90
C LEU A 46 -10.19 -16.72 26.58
N LYS A 47 -11.40 -16.74 27.17
CA LYS A 47 -12.40 -15.67 26.98
C LYS A 47 -11.98 -14.28 27.42
N ASP A 48 -10.96 -14.20 28.29
CA ASP A 48 -10.42 -12.92 28.76
C ASP A 48 -9.45 -12.27 27.76
N TYR A 49 -9.10 -12.96 26.67
CA TYR A 49 -8.13 -12.52 25.66
C TYR A 49 -8.85 -12.20 24.34
N HIS A 50 -8.30 -11.21 23.64
CA HIS A 50 -8.78 -10.84 22.31
C HIS A 50 -8.39 -11.90 21.27
N GLU A 51 -9.21 -12.09 20.26
CA GLU A 51 -9.05 -13.08 19.18
C GLU A 51 -7.69 -12.94 18.49
N ASN A 52 -7.26 -11.71 18.21
CA ASN A 52 -5.93 -11.42 17.64
C ASN A 52 -4.79 -11.93 18.54
N ASP A 53 -4.88 -11.80 19.87
CA ASP A 53 -3.83 -12.32 20.77
C ASP A 53 -3.77 -13.85 20.72
N ILE A 54 -4.93 -14.51 20.56
CA ILE A 54 -5.03 -15.96 20.41
C ILE A 54 -4.43 -16.35 19.04
N ALA A 55 -4.78 -15.69 17.96
CA ALA A 55 -4.23 -15.88 16.62
C ALA A 55 -2.70 -15.77 16.62
N GLN A 56 -2.17 -14.68 17.20
CA GLN A 56 -0.73 -14.46 17.32
C GLN A 56 -0.01 -15.51 18.19
N SER A 57 -0.72 -16.18 19.08
CA SER A 57 -0.14 -17.25 19.93
C SER A 57 0.09 -18.57 19.17
N LEU A 58 -0.64 -18.81 18.07
CA LEU A 58 -0.59 -20.07 17.33
C LEU A 58 0.82 -20.42 16.82
N LYS A 59 1.60 -19.41 16.42
CA LYS A 59 2.99 -19.59 15.96
C LYS A 59 3.94 -20.10 17.04
N TYR A 60 3.59 -19.99 18.32
CA TYR A 60 4.40 -20.47 19.45
C TYR A 60 3.95 -21.83 19.98
N LEU A 61 2.84 -22.36 19.46
CA LEU A 61 2.29 -23.67 19.79
C LEU A 61 2.75 -24.71 18.77
N ASN A 62 3.02 -25.93 19.25
CA ASN A 62 3.22 -27.06 18.34
C ASN A 62 1.87 -27.62 17.87
N ARG A 63 1.88 -28.44 16.81
CA ARG A 63 0.65 -28.99 16.20
C ARG A 63 -0.28 -29.69 17.19
N ALA A 64 0.27 -30.41 18.18
CA ALA A 64 -0.57 -31.11 19.18
C ALA A 64 -1.22 -30.12 20.15
N GLU A 65 -0.52 -29.04 20.52
CA GLU A 65 -1.04 -27.95 21.34
C GLU A 65 -2.11 -27.15 20.59
N ARG A 66 -1.89 -26.85 19.29
CA ARG A 66 -2.88 -26.20 18.44
C ARG A 66 -4.16 -27.05 18.31
N ASN A 67 -4.03 -28.35 18.05
CA ASN A 67 -5.19 -29.25 17.99
C ASN A 67 -5.98 -29.28 19.29
N LEU A 68 -5.31 -29.18 20.45
CA LEU A 68 -5.98 -29.06 21.73
C LEU A 68 -6.76 -27.75 21.84
N LEU A 69 -6.14 -26.64 21.42
CA LEU A 69 -6.79 -25.32 21.35
C LEU A 69 -8.01 -25.38 20.43
N TYR A 70 -7.86 -25.90 19.20
CA TYR A 70 -8.98 -26.03 18.25
C TYR A 70 -10.13 -26.87 18.80
N SER A 71 -9.86 -27.82 19.67
CA SER A 71 -10.92 -28.60 20.32
C SER A 71 -11.65 -27.87 21.44
N ALA A 72 -11.05 -26.83 22.01
CA ALA A 72 -11.62 -26.04 23.09
C ALA A 72 -12.51 -24.87 22.57
N ILE A 73 -12.25 -24.41 21.35
CA ILE A 73 -12.90 -23.25 20.72
C ILE A 73 -14.01 -23.76 19.79
N ASP A 74 -15.20 -23.14 19.85
CA ASP A 74 -16.28 -23.42 18.90
C ASP A 74 -16.05 -22.79 17.53
N ALA A 75 -16.91 -23.12 16.57
CA ALA A 75 -16.71 -22.71 15.18
C ALA A 75 -16.78 -21.19 15.01
N LYS A 76 -17.77 -20.51 15.64
CA LYS A 76 -17.92 -19.06 15.56
C LYS A 76 -16.68 -18.33 16.10
N TRP A 77 -16.25 -18.68 17.31
CA TRP A 77 -15.06 -18.05 17.89
C TRP A 77 -13.77 -18.39 17.13
N MET A 78 -13.71 -19.58 16.49
CA MET A 78 -12.57 -19.94 15.65
C MET A 78 -12.57 -19.17 14.33
N ALA A 79 -13.73 -18.84 13.77
CA ALA A 79 -13.89 -17.98 12.61
C ALA A 79 -13.25 -16.59 12.89
N GLU A 80 -13.67 -15.97 14.01
CA GLU A 80 -13.13 -14.69 14.47
C GLU A 80 -11.58 -14.72 14.71
N ILE A 81 -11.02 -15.85 15.17
CA ILE A 81 -9.56 -15.99 15.37
C ILE A 81 -8.82 -16.12 14.03
N ILE A 82 -9.39 -16.87 13.09
CA ILE A 82 -8.75 -17.12 11.78
C ILE A 82 -8.70 -15.84 10.96
N SER A 83 -9.69 -14.95 11.03
CA SER A 83 -9.69 -13.67 10.31
C SER A 83 -8.54 -12.73 10.71
N TYR A 84 -7.89 -12.95 11.86
CA TYR A 84 -6.67 -12.23 12.27
C TYR A 84 -5.36 -12.88 11.81
N ILE A 85 -5.39 -13.88 10.94
CA ILE A 85 -4.18 -14.61 10.49
C ILE A 85 -3.91 -14.28 9.03
N ASP A 86 -2.81 -13.59 8.75
CA ASP A 86 -2.41 -13.18 7.38
C ASP A 86 -2.20 -14.37 6.41
N ASP A 87 -1.73 -15.52 6.90
CA ASP A 87 -1.53 -16.77 6.12
C ASP A 87 -2.10 -17.96 6.91
N PRO A 88 -3.43 -18.18 6.81
CA PRO A 88 -4.13 -19.23 7.56
C PRO A 88 -3.87 -20.64 7.01
N GLY A 89 -3.37 -20.80 5.78
CA GLY A 89 -3.28 -22.06 5.05
C GLY A 89 -2.64 -23.20 5.87
N GLN A 90 -1.50 -22.97 6.52
CA GLN A 90 -0.83 -23.99 7.35
C GLN A 90 -1.63 -24.43 8.56
N TYR A 91 -2.46 -23.55 9.15
CA TYR A 91 -3.29 -23.85 10.31
C TYR A 91 -4.58 -24.56 9.91
N VAL A 92 -5.15 -24.16 8.79
CA VAL A 92 -6.37 -24.73 8.22
C VAL A 92 -6.18 -26.19 7.82
N GLU A 93 -5.02 -26.56 7.30
CA GLU A 93 -4.67 -27.97 7.01
C GLU A 93 -4.67 -28.90 8.25
N GLU A 94 -4.51 -28.31 9.44
CA GLU A 94 -4.54 -29.05 10.71
C GLU A 94 -5.96 -29.27 11.22
N ILE A 95 -6.93 -28.49 10.72
CA ILE A 95 -8.33 -28.54 11.13
C ILE A 95 -9.06 -29.64 10.31
N GLY A 96 -9.87 -30.45 10.98
CA GLY A 96 -10.69 -31.45 10.29
C GLY A 96 -11.73 -30.80 9.36
N ILE A 97 -11.97 -31.42 8.21
CA ILE A 97 -12.82 -30.85 7.15
C ILE A 97 -14.25 -30.53 7.62
N ASP A 98 -14.80 -31.33 8.54
CA ASP A 98 -16.15 -31.10 9.10
C ASP A 98 -16.16 -29.79 9.90
N LYS A 99 -15.16 -29.61 10.77
CA LYS A 99 -15.02 -28.39 11.57
C LYS A 99 -14.66 -27.18 10.72
N LEU A 100 -13.87 -27.37 9.67
CA LEU A 100 -13.54 -26.29 8.73
C LEU A 100 -14.79 -25.80 7.99
N ALA A 101 -15.71 -26.69 7.59
CA ALA A 101 -16.98 -26.31 7.01
C ALA A 101 -17.86 -25.53 8.00
N GLU A 102 -17.89 -25.93 9.28
CA GLU A 102 -18.58 -25.18 10.33
C GLU A 102 -17.99 -23.78 10.52
N ILE A 103 -16.65 -23.65 10.49
CA ILE A 103 -15.95 -22.37 10.63
C ILE A 103 -16.31 -21.45 9.46
N ILE A 104 -16.22 -21.92 8.22
CA ILE A 104 -16.55 -21.14 7.03
C ILE A 104 -18.00 -20.65 7.05
N ASN A 105 -18.93 -21.46 7.59
CA ASN A 105 -20.33 -21.06 7.70
C ASN A 105 -20.59 -19.98 8.77
N GLU A 106 -19.65 -19.74 9.68
CA GLU A 106 -19.72 -18.73 10.74
C GLU A 106 -18.85 -17.49 10.44
N MET A 107 -18.09 -17.51 9.33
CA MET A 107 -17.22 -16.39 8.91
C MET A 107 -18.02 -15.31 8.19
N ASP A 108 -17.53 -14.08 8.27
CA ASP A 108 -17.96 -13.01 7.37
C ASP A 108 -17.63 -13.36 5.92
N ALA A 109 -18.34 -12.80 4.96
CA ALA A 109 -18.29 -13.25 3.58
C ALA A 109 -16.93 -12.97 2.92
N ASP A 110 -16.31 -11.84 3.21
CA ASP A 110 -14.98 -11.43 2.81
C ASP A 110 -13.91 -12.36 3.39
N ASP A 111 -13.88 -12.54 4.71
CA ASP A 111 -12.99 -13.49 5.40
C ASP A 111 -13.12 -14.93 4.87
N ALA A 112 -14.36 -15.35 4.55
CA ALA A 112 -14.62 -16.66 3.98
C ALA A 112 -14.05 -16.80 2.55
N VAL A 113 -13.98 -15.71 1.76
CA VAL A 113 -13.37 -15.69 0.44
C VAL A 113 -11.87 -15.80 0.57
N ASP A 114 -11.23 -15.00 1.43
CA ASP A 114 -9.80 -15.02 1.64
C ASP A 114 -9.33 -16.40 2.11
N LEU A 115 -10.02 -16.95 3.11
CA LEU A 115 -9.75 -18.33 3.54
C LEU A 115 -9.97 -19.35 2.43
N TRP A 116 -11.01 -19.15 1.60
CA TRP A 116 -11.30 -20.04 0.47
C TRP A 116 -10.17 -20.06 -0.55
N GLU A 117 -9.50 -18.96 -0.81
CA GLU A 117 -8.39 -18.88 -1.75
C GLU A 117 -7.19 -19.71 -1.29
N ASP A 118 -6.89 -19.71 0.00
CA ASP A 118 -5.78 -20.43 0.61
C ASP A 118 -5.98 -21.94 0.74
N ILE A 119 -7.20 -22.45 0.52
CA ILE A 119 -7.52 -23.86 0.65
C ILE A 119 -7.16 -24.62 -0.64
N ASP A 120 -6.54 -25.81 -0.50
CA ASP A 120 -6.26 -26.71 -1.63
C ASP A 120 -7.52 -27.11 -2.42
N GLU A 121 -7.44 -27.15 -3.74
CA GLU A 121 -8.55 -27.53 -4.63
C GLU A 121 -9.18 -28.89 -4.29
N SER A 122 -8.39 -29.85 -3.80
CA SER A 122 -8.89 -31.16 -3.38
C SER A 122 -9.79 -31.09 -2.16
N VAL A 123 -9.57 -30.10 -1.29
CA VAL A 123 -10.37 -29.82 -0.08
C VAL A 123 -11.57 -28.99 -0.45
N LYS A 124 -11.43 -27.96 -1.32
CA LYS A 124 -12.52 -27.14 -1.85
C LYS A 124 -13.64 -27.97 -2.45
N VAL A 125 -13.32 -29.03 -3.22
CA VAL A 125 -14.33 -29.93 -3.83
C VAL A 125 -15.24 -30.56 -2.76
N LYS A 126 -14.71 -30.91 -1.60
CA LYS A 126 -15.50 -31.51 -0.50
C LYS A 126 -16.27 -30.44 0.26
N LEU A 127 -15.64 -29.32 0.59
CA LEU A 127 -16.23 -28.22 1.31
C LEU A 127 -17.46 -27.64 0.57
N ARG A 128 -17.42 -27.56 -0.77
CA ARG A 128 -18.54 -27.09 -1.58
C ARG A 128 -19.87 -27.81 -1.32
N THR A 129 -19.83 -29.03 -0.80
CA THR A 129 -21.05 -29.80 -0.46
C THR A 129 -21.42 -29.72 1.01
N MET A 130 -20.58 -29.07 1.84
CA MET A 130 -20.75 -29.01 3.29
C MET A 130 -21.05 -27.59 3.79
N ILE A 131 -20.65 -26.57 3.04
CA ILE A 131 -20.96 -25.17 3.34
C ILE A 131 -22.40 -24.84 2.93
N ASP A 132 -23.01 -23.92 3.63
CA ASP A 132 -24.37 -23.47 3.42
C ASP A 132 -24.56 -22.77 2.07
N ASP A 133 -25.77 -22.81 1.52
CA ASP A 133 -26.08 -22.22 0.21
C ASP A 133 -25.93 -20.69 0.22
N GLU A 134 -26.13 -20.04 1.36
CA GLU A 134 -25.97 -18.60 1.56
C GLU A 134 -24.50 -18.20 1.42
N ILE A 135 -23.64 -18.75 2.24
CA ILE A 135 -22.17 -18.49 2.18
C ILE A 135 -21.60 -18.84 0.81
N ARG A 136 -22.07 -19.94 0.19
CA ARG A 136 -21.65 -20.29 -1.18
C ARG A 136 -22.03 -19.22 -2.20
N THR A 137 -23.20 -18.62 -2.04
CA THR A 137 -23.67 -17.55 -2.93
C THR A 137 -22.86 -16.28 -2.72
N ASP A 138 -22.52 -15.96 -1.47
CA ASP A 138 -21.72 -14.80 -1.11
C ASP A 138 -20.29 -14.93 -1.63
N ILE A 139 -19.64 -16.07 -1.43
CA ILE A 139 -18.34 -16.39 -2.03
C ILE A 139 -18.38 -16.26 -3.56
N GLN A 140 -19.43 -16.72 -4.24
CA GLN A 140 -19.56 -16.58 -5.68
C GLN A 140 -19.80 -15.14 -6.10
N LEU A 141 -20.51 -14.35 -5.32
CA LEU A 141 -20.78 -12.94 -5.58
C LEU A 141 -19.45 -12.16 -5.52
N ILE A 142 -18.71 -12.28 -4.42
CA ILE A 142 -17.45 -11.57 -4.17
C ILE A 142 -16.41 -11.97 -5.24
N ASN A 143 -16.22 -13.25 -5.48
CA ASN A 143 -15.31 -13.77 -6.53
C ASN A 143 -15.74 -13.40 -7.98
N SER A 144 -16.89 -12.76 -8.17
CA SER A 144 -17.30 -12.28 -9.50
C SER A 144 -16.74 -10.89 -9.83
N TYR A 145 -16.17 -10.19 -8.86
CA TYR A 145 -15.50 -8.91 -8.99
C TYR A 145 -14.01 -9.11 -9.22
N ASP A 146 -13.37 -8.14 -9.85
CA ASP A 146 -11.91 -8.11 -9.94
C ASP A 146 -11.32 -7.70 -8.56
N GLU A 147 -10.13 -8.17 -8.21
CA GLU A 147 -9.48 -7.91 -6.91
C GLU A 147 -9.29 -6.41 -6.63
N ASP A 148 -9.24 -5.55 -7.64
CA ASP A 148 -9.12 -4.11 -7.53
C ASP A 148 -10.47 -3.36 -7.48
N GLU A 149 -11.61 -4.08 -7.48
CA GLU A 149 -12.95 -3.51 -7.40
C GLU A 149 -13.51 -3.53 -5.96
N ILE A 150 -14.30 -2.52 -5.61
CA ILE A 150 -14.97 -2.39 -4.30
C ILE A 150 -15.82 -3.63 -3.97
N GLY A 151 -16.39 -4.28 -4.98
CA GLY A 151 -17.20 -5.48 -4.81
C GLY A 151 -16.44 -6.70 -4.27
N SER A 152 -15.10 -6.71 -4.32
CA SER A 152 -14.28 -7.78 -3.76
C SER A 152 -14.11 -7.69 -2.23
N LEU A 153 -14.33 -6.52 -1.63
CA LEU A 153 -14.13 -6.23 -0.21
C LEU A 153 -15.44 -6.23 0.61
N ILE A 154 -16.56 -6.64 0.03
CA ILE A 154 -17.86 -6.52 0.71
C ILE A 154 -18.09 -7.66 1.69
N THR A 155 -18.61 -7.31 2.87
CA THR A 155 -19.28 -8.27 3.73
C THR A 155 -20.80 -8.16 3.60
N THR A 156 -21.51 -9.29 3.73
CA THR A 156 -22.98 -9.35 3.71
C THR A 156 -23.59 -9.26 5.11
N ASN A 157 -22.76 -9.13 6.13
CA ASN A 157 -23.10 -9.03 7.53
C ASN A 157 -23.52 -7.59 7.90
N TYR A 158 -24.78 -7.22 7.65
CA TYR A 158 -25.31 -5.89 7.97
C TYR A 158 -26.82 -5.89 8.24
N ILE A 159 -27.29 -4.83 8.94
CA ILE A 159 -28.71 -4.64 9.25
C ILE A 159 -29.41 -3.80 8.19
N CYS A 160 -30.51 -4.30 7.65
CA CYS A 160 -31.31 -3.62 6.66
C CYS A 160 -32.79 -3.59 7.02
N ILE A 161 -33.41 -2.41 7.08
CA ILE A 161 -34.84 -2.21 7.40
C ILE A 161 -35.57 -1.44 6.30
N LYS A 162 -36.91 -1.51 6.31
CA LYS A 162 -37.76 -0.77 5.36
C LYS A 162 -38.07 0.64 5.85
N GLN A 163 -38.09 1.61 4.93
CA GLN A 163 -38.33 3.04 5.20
C GLN A 163 -39.65 3.34 5.95
N HIS A 164 -40.69 2.58 5.72
CA HIS A 164 -42.05 2.93 6.22
C HIS A 164 -42.45 2.22 7.54
N LEU A 165 -41.47 1.78 8.29
CA LEU A 165 -41.73 1.15 9.60
C LEU A 165 -41.94 2.22 10.67
N THR A 166 -42.65 1.83 11.73
CA THR A 166 -42.67 2.56 13.00
C THR A 166 -41.37 2.29 13.76
N ILE A 167 -40.99 3.17 14.69
CA ILE A 167 -39.82 2.95 15.56
C ILE A 167 -39.83 1.58 16.23
N ARG A 168 -40.98 1.17 16.73
CA ARG A 168 -41.18 -0.15 17.37
C ARG A 168 -40.94 -1.31 16.40
N GLN A 169 -41.43 -1.19 15.16
CA GLN A 169 -41.21 -2.22 14.13
C GLN A 169 -39.76 -2.26 13.68
N ALA A 170 -39.12 -1.08 13.46
CA ALA A 170 -37.73 -0.98 13.13
C ALA A 170 -36.83 -1.62 14.19
N MET A 171 -37.10 -1.34 15.48
CA MET A 171 -36.37 -1.96 16.59
C MET A 171 -36.61 -3.48 16.65
N HIS A 172 -37.80 -3.94 16.30
CA HIS A 172 -38.08 -5.38 16.26
C HIS A 172 -37.31 -6.08 15.12
N GLU A 173 -37.27 -5.49 13.92
CA GLU A 173 -36.52 -6.04 12.81
C GLU A 173 -35.01 -6.00 13.12
N LEU A 174 -34.50 -4.91 13.73
CA LEU A 174 -33.13 -4.83 14.21
C LEU A 174 -32.77 -5.99 15.14
N VAL A 175 -33.55 -6.21 16.21
CA VAL A 175 -33.29 -7.27 17.21
C VAL A 175 -33.31 -8.66 16.57
N GLN A 176 -34.16 -8.88 15.57
CA GLN A 176 -34.21 -10.16 14.85
C GLN A 176 -32.94 -10.39 14.02
N GLN A 177 -32.46 -9.36 13.33
CA GLN A 177 -31.25 -9.45 12.47
C GLN A 177 -29.95 -9.42 13.30
N ALA A 178 -29.92 -8.71 14.43
CA ALA A 178 -28.73 -8.60 15.29
C ALA A 178 -28.30 -9.91 15.97
N GLY A 179 -29.10 -10.98 15.88
CA GLY A 179 -28.68 -12.31 16.32
C GLY A 179 -27.75 -13.03 15.34
N GLU A 180 -27.78 -12.61 14.09
CA GLU A 180 -27.03 -13.22 12.97
C GLU A 180 -26.04 -12.23 12.33
N ASN A 181 -26.09 -10.94 12.69
CA ASN A 181 -25.24 -9.89 12.14
C ASN A 181 -24.55 -9.11 13.26
N ASP A 182 -23.27 -8.92 13.14
CA ASP A 182 -22.43 -8.21 14.11
C ASP A 182 -22.28 -6.71 13.78
N ASN A 183 -22.40 -6.31 12.50
CA ASN A 183 -22.36 -4.91 12.04
C ASN A 183 -23.71 -4.21 12.25
N ILE A 184 -23.96 -3.80 13.50
CA ILE A 184 -25.25 -3.24 13.94
C ILE A 184 -25.23 -1.72 14.18
N THR A 185 -24.07 -1.08 14.17
CA THR A 185 -23.92 0.36 14.48
C THR A 185 -24.62 1.24 13.47
N THR A 186 -24.59 0.86 12.20
CA THR A 186 -25.27 1.53 11.09
C THR A 186 -26.40 0.64 10.56
N ILE A 187 -27.63 1.17 10.55
CA ILE A 187 -28.82 0.48 10.06
C ILE A 187 -29.19 1.07 8.71
N TYR A 188 -29.11 0.24 7.67
CA TYR A 188 -29.42 0.68 6.31
C TYR A 188 -30.92 0.64 6.04
N VAL A 189 -31.40 1.63 5.31
CA VAL A 189 -32.82 1.79 5.02
C VAL A 189 -33.08 1.64 3.53
N VAL A 190 -34.05 0.81 3.18
CA VAL A 190 -34.45 0.55 1.79
C VAL A 190 -35.91 0.85 1.51
N ASP A 191 -36.21 1.16 0.24
CA ASP A 191 -37.58 1.33 -0.25
C ASP A 191 -38.29 -0.04 -0.45
N ASN A 192 -39.55 0.02 -0.87
CA ASN A 192 -40.35 -1.19 -1.18
C ASN A 192 -39.79 -2.01 -2.36
N ARG A 193 -38.84 -1.46 -3.15
CA ARG A 193 -38.13 -2.15 -4.26
C ARG A 193 -36.75 -2.62 -3.85
N LYS A 194 -36.46 -2.62 -2.54
CA LYS A 194 -35.11 -2.93 -1.98
C LYS A 194 -34.00 -2.01 -2.48
N ARG A 195 -34.28 -0.77 -2.83
CA ARG A 195 -33.25 0.22 -3.20
C ARG A 195 -32.85 1.01 -1.97
N PHE A 196 -31.57 1.30 -1.87
CA PHE A 196 -31.00 2.10 -0.80
C PHE A 196 -31.63 3.49 -0.75
N CYS A 197 -32.01 3.92 0.45
CA CYS A 197 -32.59 5.23 0.71
C CYS A 197 -31.73 6.11 1.62
N GLY A 198 -31.00 5.49 2.55
CA GLY A 198 -30.21 6.18 3.56
C GLY A 198 -29.88 5.24 4.71
N ALA A 199 -29.32 5.78 5.78
CA ALA A 199 -28.95 5.02 6.98
C ALA A 199 -29.44 5.71 8.26
N ILE A 200 -29.49 4.94 9.34
CA ILE A 200 -29.83 5.40 10.69
C ILE A 200 -28.71 4.93 11.62
N ASP A 201 -28.20 5.80 12.46
CA ASP A 201 -27.30 5.43 13.56
C ASP A 201 -28.11 4.64 14.62
N LEU A 202 -27.59 3.50 15.07
CA LEU A 202 -28.19 2.66 16.11
C LEU A 202 -28.53 3.47 17.35
N LYS A 203 -27.67 4.39 17.75
CA LYS A 203 -27.87 5.27 18.90
C LYS A 203 -29.13 6.12 18.74
N ASP A 204 -29.36 6.67 17.54
CA ASP A 204 -30.53 7.50 17.27
C ASP A 204 -31.82 6.69 17.33
N LEU A 205 -31.79 5.44 16.84
CA LEU A 205 -32.92 4.53 16.93
C LEU A 205 -33.21 4.12 18.39
N ILE A 206 -32.18 3.84 19.22
CA ILE A 206 -32.32 3.49 20.64
C ILE A 206 -32.89 4.66 21.45
N VAL A 207 -32.53 5.88 21.16
CA VAL A 207 -32.97 7.08 21.89
C VAL A 207 -34.35 7.55 21.42
N ALA A 208 -34.80 7.13 20.24
CA ALA A 208 -36.05 7.56 19.64
C ALA A 208 -37.27 7.11 20.50
N ARG A 209 -38.24 8.02 20.62
CA ARG A 209 -39.51 7.70 21.26
C ARG A 209 -40.50 7.08 20.25
N GLU A 210 -41.40 6.24 20.69
CA GLU A 210 -42.39 5.54 19.84
C GLU A 210 -43.23 6.47 18.94
N ASN A 211 -43.43 7.72 19.34
CA ASN A 211 -44.21 8.71 18.58
C ASN A 211 -43.42 9.49 17.55
N VAL A 212 -42.10 9.25 17.41
CA VAL A 212 -41.26 9.85 16.38
C VAL A 212 -41.46 9.07 15.08
N GLU A 213 -41.52 9.79 13.96
CA GLU A 213 -41.57 9.17 12.64
C GLU A 213 -40.15 8.69 12.27
N LEU A 214 -40.00 7.44 11.84
CA LEU A 214 -38.74 6.85 11.45
C LEU A 214 -38.02 7.68 10.36
N ASP A 215 -38.79 8.28 9.46
CA ASP A 215 -38.34 9.13 8.37
C ASP A 215 -37.47 10.32 8.84
N THR A 216 -37.69 10.81 10.07
CA THR A 216 -36.92 11.90 10.67
C THR A 216 -35.56 11.48 11.19
N LEU A 217 -35.30 10.19 11.32
CA LEU A 217 -34.01 9.63 11.75
C LEU A 217 -33.14 9.23 10.56
N ILE A 218 -33.74 9.09 9.37
CA ILE A 218 -33.01 8.63 8.19
C ILE A 218 -32.11 9.73 7.66
N SER A 219 -30.81 9.46 7.58
CA SER A 219 -29.85 10.27 6.84
C SER A 219 -29.92 9.90 5.37
N TYR A 220 -30.66 10.66 4.58
CA TYR A 220 -30.83 10.44 3.13
C TYR A 220 -29.59 10.79 2.29
N ALA A 221 -28.68 11.56 2.83
CA ALA A 221 -27.42 11.94 2.19
C ALA A 221 -26.25 11.04 2.67
N TYR A 222 -26.56 9.86 3.20
CA TYR A 222 -25.52 8.93 3.63
C TYR A 222 -24.65 8.49 2.44
N PRO A 223 -23.31 8.48 2.58
CA PRO A 223 -22.38 8.08 1.52
C PRO A 223 -22.55 6.62 1.14
N TYR A 224 -22.22 6.30 -0.10
CA TYR A 224 -22.22 4.93 -0.62
C TYR A 224 -21.14 4.74 -1.68
N LEU A 225 -20.80 3.50 -1.97
CA LEU A 225 -19.88 3.09 -3.02
C LEU A 225 -20.62 2.29 -4.08
N LEU A 226 -20.03 2.17 -5.28
CA LEU A 226 -20.54 1.28 -6.31
C LEU A 226 -19.67 0.04 -6.41
N ASP A 227 -20.28 -1.08 -6.74
CA ASP A 227 -19.67 -2.41 -6.79
C ASP A 227 -18.44 -2.52 -7.72
N HIS A 228 -18.45 -1.81 -8.85
CA HIS A 228 -17.36 -1.79 -9.82
C HIS A 228 -16.47 -0.53 -9.74
N GLU A 229 -16.59 0.29 -8.71
CA GLU A 229 -15.58 1.34 -8.45
C GLU A 229 -14.27 0.67 -8.06
N LYS A 230 -13.14 1.28 -8.47
CA LYS A 230 -11.83 0.79 -8.03
C LYS A 230 -11.55 1.17 -6.59
N ILE A 231 -10.88 0.29 -5.88
CA ILE A 231 -10.47 0.51 -4.49
C ILE A 231 -9.61 1.76 -4.39
N SER A 232 -8.57 1.88 -5.22
CA SER A 232 -7.66 3.03 -5.27
C SER A 232 -8.37 4.37 -5.46
N ASP A 233 -9.40 4.42 -6.33
CA ASP A 233 -10.19 5.63 -6.61
C ASP A 233 -11.16 5.99 -5.47
N SER A 234 -11.53 5.02 -4.65
CA SER A 234 -12.54 5.16 -3.59
C SER A 234 -11.97 5.43 -2.19
N ILE A 235 -10.70 5.13 -1.95
CA ILE A 235 -10.04 5.27 -0.64
C ILE A 235 -10.15 6.69 -0.08
N GLU A 236 -9.92 7.73 -0.88
CA GLU A 236 -10.01 9.13 -0.43
C GLU A 236 -11.44 9.47 -0.01
N LYS A 237 -12.42 9.07 -0.82
CA LYS A 237 -13.85 9.24 -0.54
C LYS A 237 -14.25 8.55 0.78
N ILE A 238 -13.78 7.33 1.01
CA ILE A 238 -14.06 6.56 2.23
C ILE A 238 -13.45 7.25 3.47
N LYS A 239 -12.19 7.68 3.36
CA LYS A 239 -11.50 8.41 4.44
C LYS A 239 -12.17 9.74 4.81
N ASP A 240 -12.69 10.47 3.82
CA ASP A 240 -13.32 11.77 4.04
C ASP A 240 -14.62 11.68 4.82
N TYR A 241 -15.38 10.60 4.65
CA TYR A 241 -16.64 10.41 5.38
C TYR A 241 -16.43 9.87 6.79
N ALA A 242 -15.39 9.05 7.02
CA ALA A 242 -15.05 8.47 8.33
C ALA A 242 -16.23 7.80 9.06
N GLU A 243 -17.10 7.13 8.30
CA GLU A 243 -18.23 6.35 8.82
C GLU A 243 -17.75 4.96 9.27
N ASP A 244 -18.49 4.33 10.20
CA ASP A 244 -18.17 2.99 10.70
C ASP A 244 -18.30 1.92 9.60
N SER A 245 -19.23 2.12 8.67
CA SER A 245 -19.40 1.28 7.48
C SER A 245 -20.07 2.03 6.33
N LEU A 246 -19.81 1.62 5.10
CA LEU A 246 -20.38 2.18 3.89
C LEU A 246 -21.10 1.12 3.06
N PRO A 247 -22.34 1.40 2.61
CA PRO A 247 -23.08 0.45 1.77
C PRO A 247 -22.53 0.46 0.34
N VAL A 248 -22.39 -0.74 -0.21
CA VAL A 248 -22.00 -0.95 -1.61
C VAL A 248 -23.25 -1.26 -2.43
N LEU A 249 -23.44 -0.50 -3.48
CA LEU A 249 -24.64 -0.55 -4.32
C LEU A 249 -24.32 -1.07 -5.72
N ASN A 250 -25.21 -1.90 -6.23
CA ASN A 250 -25.19 -2.27 -7.64
C ASN A 250 -25.83 -1.18 -8.55
N LYS A 251 -25.82 -1.42 -9.86
CA LYS A 251 -26.42 -0.53 -10.89
C LYS A 251 -27.91 -0.23 -10.67
N ASP A 252 -28.63 -1.12 -9.98
CA ASP A 252 -30.04 -0.94 -9.64
C ASP A 252 -30.26 -0.18 -8.33
N LYS A 253 -29.19 0.33 -7.70
CA LYS A 253 -29.16 0.99 -6.39
C LYS A 253 -29.62 0.09 -5.24
N LYS A 254 -29.42 -1.20 -5.33
CA LYS A 254 -29.64 -2.15 -4.24
C LYS A 254 -28.34 -2.37 -3.51
N ILE A 255 -28.43 -2.51 -2.20
CA ILE A 255 -27.28 -2.88 -1.37
C ILE A 255 -26.94 -4.34 -1.69
N ILE A 256 -25.70 -4.62 -1.98
CA ILE A 256 -25.15 -5.95 -2.20
C ILE A 256 -24.25 -6.41 -1.05
N GLY A 257 -23.75 -5.47 -0.27
CA GLY A 257 -22.92 -5.66 0.91
C GLY A 257 -22.54 -4.32 1.50
N ILE A 258 -21.69 -4.35 2.50
CA ILE A 258 -21.09 -3.17 3.12
C ILE A 258 -19.57 -3.34 3.16
N ILE A 259 -18.86 -2.24 3.32
CA ILE A 259 -17.44 -2.22 3.70
C ILE A 259 -17.36 -1.59 5.08
N THR A 260 -16.65 -2.22 6.01
CA THR A 260 -16.44 -1.70 7.36
C THR A 260 -15.23 -0.78 7.43
N ALA A 261 -15.09 -0.04 8.52
CA ALA A 261 -13.89 0.79 8.74
C ALA A 261 -12.61 -0.07 8.86
N GLN A 262 -12.71 -1.33 9.25
CA GLN A 262 -11.59 -2.26 9.33
C GLN A 262 -11.11 -2.64 7.93
N ASP A 263 -12.00 -3.09 7.04
CA ASP A 263 -11.68 -3.46 5.66
C ASP A 263 -11.05 -2.29 4.90
N VAL A 264 -11.53 -1.07 5.20
CA VAL A 264 -10.93 0.16 4.66
C VAL A 264 -9.48 0.36 5.11
N VAL A 265 -9.17 0.10 6.38
CA VAL A 265 -7.80 0.23 6.90
C VAL A 265 -6.90 -0.79 6.23
N GLU A 266 -7.36 -2.02 6.05
CA GLU A 266 -6.65 -3.10 5.39
C GLU A 266 -6.40 -2.79 3.92
N ALA A 267 -7.44 -2.46 3.16
CA ALA A 267 -7.31 -2.05 1.75
C ALA A 267 -6.38 -0.85 1.54
N VAL A 268 -6.34 0.08 2.51
CA VAL A 268 -5.40 1.23 2.46
C VAL A 268 -3.96 0.79 2.71
N ASP A 269 -3.74 -0.18 3.60
CA ASP A 269 -2.40 -0.70 3.90
C ASP A 269 -1.86 -1.48 2.71
N ASP A 270 -2.67 -2.33 2.09
CA ASP A 270 -2.35 -3.09 0.88
C ASP A 270 -2.02 -2.18 -0.31
N GLU A 271 -2.86 -1.17 -0.60
CA GLU A 271 -2.59 -0.21 -1.67
C GLU A 271 -1.27 0.55 -1.44
N LEU A 272 -0.98 0.93 -0.18
CA LEU A 272 0.29 1.57 0.17
C LEU A 272 1.48 0.60 0.02
N GLY A 273 1.29 -0.66 0.35
CA GLY A 273 2.28 -1.74 0.15
C GLY A 273 2.58 -1.94 -1.33
N GLU A 274 1.55 -2.06 -2.16
CA GLU A 274 1.68 -2.18 -3.61
C GLU A 274 2.38 -0.96 -4.24
N ASP A 275 1.97 0.26 -3.86
CA ASP A 275 2.60 1.48 -4.34
C ASP A 275 4.09 1.54 -3.98
N TYR A 276 4.42 1.10 -2.76
CA TYR A 276 5.81 1.02 -2.32
C TYR A 276 6.60 -0.02 -3.14
N ALA A 277 6.02 -1.18 -3.39
CA ALA A 277 6.60 -2.23 -4.22
C ALA A 277 6.84 -1.74 -5.66
N LYS A 278 5.82 -1.12 -6.28
CA LYS A 278 5.90 -0.53 -7.62
C LYS A 278 6.96 0.56 -7.69
N LEU A 279 7.05 1.45 -6.69
CA LEU A 279 8.09 2.48 -6.60
C LEU A 279 9.49 1.88 -6.52
N ALA A 280 9.65 0.75 -5.85
CA ALA A 280 10.91 0.00 -5.79
C ALA A 280 11.24 -0.76 -7.09
N GLY A 281 10.31 -0.85 -8.03
CA GLY A 281 10.46 -1.58 -9.29
C GLY A 281 10.15 -3.07 -9.17
N LEU A 282 9.24 -3.42 -8.27
CA LEU A 282 8.64 -4.75 -8.16
C LEU A 282 7.31 -4.79 -8.93
N SER A 283 6.86 -5.97 -9.31
CA SER A 283 5.56 -6.13 -9.96
C SER A 283 4.40 -6.34 -8.98
N ALA A 284 4.71 -6.70 -7.73
CA ALA A 284 3.79 -6.86 -6.62
C ALA A 284 4.54 -6.78 -5.30
N GLU A 285 3.82 -6.67 -4.21
CA GLU A 285 4.37 -6.75 -2.85
C GLU A 285 5.08 -8.10 -2.60
N GLU A 286 6.06 -8.11 -1.69
CA GLU A 286 6.89 -9.29 -1.40
C GLU A 286 6.87 -9.58 0.10
N ASP A 287 6.54 -10.82 0.48
CA ASP A 287 6.50 -11.28 1.84
C ASP A 287 7.78 -12.07 2.21
N LEU A 288 8.07 -12.10 3.51
CA LEU A 288 9.21 -12.83 4.10
C LEU A 288 9.15 -14.35 3.86
N ASN A 289 7.95 -14.92 3.80
CA ASN A 289 7.72 -16.35 3.69
C ASN A 289 7.71 -16.88 2.25
N GLU A 290 7.78 -15.98 1.26
CA GLU A 290 7.77 -16.35 -0.16
C GLU A 290 8.98 -17.20 -0.55
N THR A 291 8.76 -18.10 -1.50
CA THR A 291 9.86 -18.89 -2.08
C THR A 291 10.74 -18.01 -2.98
N THR A 292 12.03 -18.35 -3.09
CA THR A 292 12.95 -17.67 -3.98
C THR A 292 12.43 -17.57 -5.43
N GLY A 293 11.64 -18.57 -5.88
CA GLY A 293 11.06 -18.57 -7.22
C GLY A 293 9.96 -17.52 -7.41
N GLU A 294 9.15 -17.29 -6.41
CA GLU A 294 8.11 -16.26 -6.38
C GLU A 294 8.72 -14.87 -6.34
N SER A 295 9.64 -14.61 -5.41
CA SER A 295 10.38 -13.34 -5.36
C SER A 295 11.08 -13.02 -6.69
N MET A 296 11.67 -14.03 -7.36
CA MET A 296 12.27 -13.84 -8.69
C MET A 296 11.23 -13.44 -9.74
N LYS A 297 10.03 -14.00 -9.73
CA LYS A 297 8.96 -13.64 -10.68
C LYS A 297 8.54 -12.18 -10.53
N LYS A 298 8.49 -11.67 -9.30
CA LYS A 298 8.12 -10.29 -9.00
C LYS A 298 9.22 -9.28 -9.39
N ARG A 299 10.48 -9.65 -9.33
CA ARG A 299 11.64 -8.77 -9.61
C ARG A 299 12.16 -8.83 -11.04
N LEU A 300 12.20 -10.03 -11.63
CA LEU A 300 12.88 -10.27 -12.90
C LEU A 300 12.33 -9.49 -14.10
N PRO A 301 11.01 -9.30 -14.27
CA PRO A 301 10.47 -8.52 -15.38
C PRO A 301 11.06 -7.12 -15.48
N TRP A 302 11.09 -6.39 -14.36
CA TRP A 302 11.67 -5.06 -14.29
C TRP A 302 13.18 -5.05 -14.53
N LEU A 303 13.92 -5.99 -13.96
CA LEU A 303 15.36 -6.11 -14.15
C LEU A 303 15.72 -6.35 -15.61
N ILE A 304 14.92 -7.13 -16.35
CA ILE A 304 15.12 -7.34 -17.79
C ILE A 304 14.88 -6.04 -18.58
N ILE A 305 13.83 -5.29 -18.28
CA ILE A 305 13.56 -4.00 -18.93
C ILE A 305 14.72 -3.03 -18.66
N LEU A 306 15.15 -2.93 -17.41
CA LEU A 306 16.26 -2.05 -17.01
C LEU A 306 17.59 -2.44 -17.66
N LEU A 307 17.84 -3.74 -17.86
CA LEU A 307 19.01 -4.24 -18.59
C LEU A 307 19.05 -3.69 -20.02
N PHE A 308 17.94 -3.78 -20.75
CA PHE A 308 17.87 -3.25 -22.12
C PHE A 308 17.97 -1.72 -22.17
N LEU A 309 17.33 -1.03 -21.23
CA LEU A 309 17.46 0.43 -21.10
C LEU A 309 18.90 0.83 -20.79
N GLY A 310 19.57 0.13 -19.87
CA GLY A 310 20.97 0.33 -19.53
C GLY A 310 21.92 0.11 -20.72
N MET A 311 21.64 -0.87 -21.59
CA MET A 311 22.36 -1.03 -22.87
C MET A 311 22.18 0.18 -23.79
N GLY A 312 20.99 0.79 -23.80
CA GLY A 312 20.73 2.05 -24.51
C GLY A 312 21.60 3.20 -23.98
N VAL A 313 21.64 3.36 -22.65
CA VAL A 313 22.50 4.36 -21.99
C VAL A 313 23.97 4.13 -22.35
N SER A 314 24.44 2.88 -22.26
CA SER A 314 25.84 2.53 -22.63
C SER A 314 26.17 2.86 -24.07
N THR A 315 25.24 2.69 -25.01
CA THR A 315 25.41 3.06 -26.42
C THR A 315 25.57 4.57 -26.57
N VAL A 316 24.81 5.36 -25.83
CA VAL A 316 24.91 6.82 -25.82
C VAL A 316 26.26 7.29 -25.22
N VAL A 317 26.71 6.65 -24.13
CA VAL A 317 28.03 6.89 -23.55
C VAL A 317 29.12 6.66 -24.60
N GLY A 318 29.05 5.58 -25.36
CA GLY A 318 29.98 5.25 -26.45
C GLY A 318 30.07 6.34 -27.54
N ALA A 319 28.96 7.04 -27.82
CA ALA A 319 28.96 8.15 -28.78
C ALA A 319 29.84 9.33 -28.33
N PHE A 320 30.14 9.45 -27.03
CA PHE A 320 31.02 10.48 -26.47
C PHE A 320 32.45 10.02 -26.23
N GLU A 321 32.87 8.85 -26.74
CA GLU A 321 34.20 8.29 -26.57
C GLU A 321 35.33 9.30 -27.03
N GLY A 322 35.06 10.08 -28.07
CA GLY A 322 35.96 11.14 -28.55
C GLY A 322 36.23 12.24 -27.51
N VAL A 323 35.25 12.58 -26.67
CA VAL A 323 35.41 13.56 -25.59
C VAL A 323 36.32 13.02 -24.49
N VAL A 324 36.06 11.76 -24.13
CA VAL A 324 36.82 11.03 -23.12
C VAL A 324 38.30 10.86 -23.54
N ALA A 325 38.55 10.53 -24.80
CA ALA A 325 39.90 10.36 -25.32
C ALA A 325 40.72 11.64 -25.24
N VAL A 326 40.05 12.79 -25.42
CA VAL A 326 40.72 14.10 -25.38
C VAL A 326 40.97 14.58 -23.95
N LEU A 327 40.04 14.32 -23.03
CA LEU A 327 40.11 14.79 -21.64
C LEU A 327 39.72 13.69 -20.65
N PRO A 328 40.58 12.71 -20.35
CA PRO A 328 40.25 11.55 -19.53
C PRO A 328 39.76 11.89 -18.11
N VAL A 329 40.15 13.06 -17.56
CA VAL A 329 39.70 13.47 -16.23
C VAL A 329 38.16 13.63 -16.12
N VAL A 330 37.46 13.84 -17.24
CA VAL A 330 36.01 13.98 -17.29
C VAL A 330 35.34 12.68 -16.84
N ILE A 331 35.91 11.53 -17.19
CA ILE A 331 35.34 10.21 -16.75
C ILE A 331 35.28 10.05 -15.22
N CYS A 332 36.24 10.67 -14.50
CA CYS A 332 36.30 10.56 -13.05
C CYS A 332 35.06 11.11 -12.33
N PHE A 333 34.33 12.02 -12.95
CA PHE A 333 33.20 12.71 -12.35
C PHE A 333 31.84 12.28 -12.95
N GLN A 334 31.86 11.36 -13.93
CA GLN A 334 30.62 10.83 -14.52
C GLN A 334 29.70 10.25 -13.48
N SER A 335 30.23 9.33 -12.66
CA SER A 335 29.42 8.66 -11.62
C SER A 335 28.80 9.67 -10.64
N LEU A 336 29.51 10.74 -10.27
CA LEU A 336 28.99 11.77 -9.39
C LEU A 336 27.75 12.45 -9.98
N ILE A 337 27.78 12.76 -11.29
CA ILE A 337 26.68 13.47 -11.95
C ILE A 337 25.49 12.55 -12.18
N LEU A 338 25.73 11.30 -12.60
CA LEU A 338 24.67 10.31 -12.77
C LEU A 338 23.97 10.01 -11.45
N ASP A 339 24.73 9.74 -10.39
CA ASP A 339 24.20 9.46 -9.06
C ASP A 339 23.35 10.63 -8.53
N MET A 340 23.83 11.86 -8.61
CA MET A 340 23.08 13.03 -8.17
C MET A 340 21.81 13.27 -9.00
N ALA A 341 21.87 13.07 -10.31
CA ALA A 341 20.73 13.18 -11.20
C ALA A 341 19.65 12.12 -10.88
N GLY A 342 20.08 10.86 -10.72
CA GLY A 342 19.20 9.75 -10.33
C GLY A 342 18.51 10.02 -9.01
N ASN A 343 19.27 10.38 -7.98
CA ASN A 343 18.73 10.64 -6.64
C ASN A 343 17.72 11.80 -6.61
N VAL A 344 17.99 12.90 -7.30
CA VAL A 344 17.03 14.02 -7.38
C VAL A 344 15.80 13.63 -8.18
N GLY A 345 15.94 12.86 -9.24
CA GLY A 345 14.80 12.36 -10.01
C GLY A 345 13.88 11.48 -9.20
N THR A 346 14.44 10.55 -8.40
CA THR A 346 13.63 9.68 -7.51
C THR A 346 12.99 10.46 -6.37
N GLN A 347 13.65 11.50 -5.83
CA GLN A 347 13.02 12.40 -4.85
C GLN A 347 11.82 13.14 -5.44
N SER A 348 11.94 13.71 -6.64
CA SER A 348 10.83 14.39 -7.32
C SER A 348 9.73 13.41 -7.74
N LEU A 349 10.08 12.17 -8.11
CA LEU A 349 9.14 11.09 -8.35
C LEU A 349 8.29 10.80 -7.12
N ALA A 350 8.92 10.52 -5.98
CA ALA A 350 8.23 10.18 -4.74
C ALA A 350 7.27 11.28 -4.27
N VAL A 351 7.71 12.56 -4.36
CA VAL A 351 6.83 13.71 -4.07
C VAL A 351 5.66 13.77 -5.05
N THR A 352 5.90 13.49 -6.33
CA THR A 352 4.87 13.60 -7.36
C THR A 352 3.83 12.49 -7.24
N ILE A 353 4.25 11.24 -7.04
CA ILE A 353 3.33 10.11 -6.78
C ILE A 353 2.45 10.45 -5.58
N ARG A 354 3.05 10.83 -4.45
CA ARG A 354 2.31 11.18 -3.23
C ARG A 354 1.27 12.29 -3.43
N VAL A 355 1.58 13.27 -4.29
CA VAL A 355 0.64 14.37 -4.60
C VAL A 355 -0.42 13.94 -5.61
N LEU A 356 -0.10 13.02 -6.54
CA LEU A 356 -1.05 12.50 -7.52
C LEU A 356 -2.07 11.52 -6.94
N MET A 357 -1.80 10.95 -5.77
CA MET A 357 -2.78 10.17 -4.99
C MET A 357 -3.94 11.04 -4.46
N ASP A 358 -3.85 12.37 -4.52
CA ASP A 358 -4.94 13.30 -4.23
C ASP A 358 -5.78 13.51 -5.51
N GLU A 359 -6.94 12.87 -5.59
CA GLU A 359 -7.83 12.86 -6.76
C GLU A 359 -8.37 14.25 -7.13
N ASN A 360 -8.39 15.21 -6.21
CA ASN A 360 -8.90 16.56 -6.42
C ASN A 360 -7.97 17.45 -7.24
N LEU A 361 -6.83 16.93 -7.73
CA LEU A 361 -5.83 17.68 -8.47
C LEU A 361 -6.28 18.06 -9.88
N ASN A 362 -6.51 19.33 -10.07
CA ASN A 362 -6.76 19.88 -11.41
C ASN A 362 -5.44 20.17 -12.17
N GLY A 363 -5.57 20.44 -13.48
CA GLY A 363 -4.39 20.70 -14.33
C GLY A 363 -3.52 21.90 -13.87
N LYS A 364 -4.10 22.86 -13.11
CA LYS A 364 -3.33 24.00 -12.58
C LYS A 364 -2.46 23.58 -11.41
N ASP A 365 -2.94 22.66 -10.59
CA ASP A 365 -2.19 22.15 -9.43
C ASP A 365 -1.04 21.26 -9.89
N LYS A 366 -1.25 20.40 -10.90
CA LYS A 366 -0.18 19.66 -11.57
C LYS A 366 0.90 20.56 -12.15
N LEU A 367 0.52 21.66 -12.78
CA LEU A 367 1.47 22.66 -13.29
C LEU A 367 2.21 23.39 -12.15
N LYS A 368 1.51 23.71 -11.06
CA LYS A 368 2.10 24.30 -9.86
C LYS A 368 3.14 23.38 -9.21
N LEU A 369 2.83 22.08 -9.14
CA LEU A 369 3.78 21.06 -8.67
C LEU A 369 5.05 21.05 -9.55
N LEU A 370 4.89 21.00 -10.87
CA LEU A 370 6.02 21.01 -11.81
C LEU A 370 6.92 22.22 -11.59
N PHE A 371 6.36 23.42 -11.46
CA PHE A 371 7.14 24.64 -11.19
C PHE A 371 7.77 24.64 -9.80
N LYS A 372 7.14 24.04 -8.80
CA LYS A 372 7.71 23.88 -7.46
C LYS A 372 8.94 22.99 -7.51
N GLU A 373 8.83 21.80 -8.11
CA GLU A 373 9.93 20.84 -8.22
C GLU A 373 11.09 21.42 -9.06
N MET A 374 10.79 22.11 -10.15
CA MET A 374 11.81 22.81 -10.93
C MET A 374 12.58 23.86 -10.11
N LYS A 375 11.90 24.63 -9.24
CA LYS A 375 12.54 25.59 -8.35
C LYS A 375 13.44 24.89 -7.32
N VAL A 376 12.95 23.80 -6.72
CA VAL A 376 13.71 22.98 -5.78
C VAL A 376 14.97 22.43 -6.47
N GLY A 377 14.82 21.86 -7.67
CA GLY A 377 15.92 21.35 -8.47
C GLY A 377 16.95 22.46 -8.81
N CYS A 378 16.48 23.66 -9.16
CA CYS A 378 17.36 24.80 -9.43
C CYS A 378 18.16 25.23 -8.17
N CYS A 379 17.51 25.34 -7.02
CA CYS A 379 18.17 25.71 -5.77
C CYS A 379 19.18 24.65 -5.32
N ASN A 380 18.79 23.39 -5.34
CA ASN A 380 19.68 22.27 -4.98
C ASN A 380 20.85 22.14 -5.96
N GLY A 381 20.56 22.25 -7.25
CA GLY A 381 21.59 22.21 -8.29
C GLY A 381 22.60 23.37 -8.19
N ALA A 382 22.14 24.59 -7.89
CA ALA A 382 23.00 25.73 -7.68
C ALA A 382 23.92 25.55 -6.45
N LEU A 383 23.34 25.10 -5.33
CA LEU A 383 24.11 24.84 -4.10
C LEU A 383 25.16 23.75 -4.30
N LEU A 384 24.75 22.61 -4.88
CA LEU A 384 25.64 21.47 -5.14
C LEU A 384 26.66 21.79 -6.25
N GLY A 385 26.26 22.55 -7.25
CA GLY A 385 27.16 23.01 -8.30
C GLY A 385 28.28 23.89 -7.78
N VAL A 386 27.97 24.83 -6.87
CA VAL A 386 28.99 25.68 -6.20
C VAL A 386 29.89 24.84 -5.30
N LEU A 387 29.28 23.90 -4.54
CA LEU A 387 30.05 22.99 -3.67
C LEU A 387 30.99 22.13 -4.51
N ALA A 388 30.55 21.59 -5.65
CA ALA A 388 31.34 20.82 -6.57
C ALA A 388 32.47 21.67 -7.17
N LEU A 389 32.18 22.91 -7.57
CA LEU A 389 33.21 23.84 -8.08
C LEU A 389 34.39 23.98 -7.10
N VAL A 390 34.09 24.20 -5.81
CA VAL A 390 35.10 24.42 -4.79
C VAL A 390 35.84 23.11 -4.44
N CYS A 391 35.10 22.09 -4.05
CA CYS A 391 35.66 20.83 -3.55
C CYS A 391 36.43 20.08 -4.66
N LEU A 392 35.84 19.97 -5.85
CA LEU A 392 36.51 19.29 -6.95
C LEU A 392 37.67 20.11 -7.53
N GLY A 393 37.55 21.44 -7.55
CA GLY A 393 38.65 22.31 -7.96
C GLY A 393 39.89 22.10 -7.10
N VAL A 394 39.71 22.08 -5.78
CA VAL A 394 40.80 21.79 -4.84
C VAL A 394 41.31 20.34 -5.01
N TYR A 395 40.41 19.38 -5.13
CA TYR A 395 40.78 17.97 -5.34
C TYR A 395 41.61 17.76 -6.60
N ILE A 396 41.19 18.34 -7.74
CA ILE A 396 41.87 18.20 -9.02
C ILE A 396 43.26 18.86 -8.94
N ALA A 397 43.37 20.04 -8.33
CA ALA A 397 44.65 20.75 -8.18
C ALA A 397 45.63 19.97 -7.30
N LEU A 398 45.20 19.44 -6.17
CA LEU A 398 46.06 18.78 -5.18
C LEU A 398 46.42 17.34 -5.54
N PHE A 399 45.47 16.57 -6.07
CA PHE A 399 45.64 15.13 -6.24
C PHE A 399 45.78 14.67 -7.69
N LYS A 400 45.35 15.48 -8.67
CA LYS A 400 45.49 15.15 -10.10
C LYS A 400 46.61 15.92 -10.79
N GLY A 401 47.26 16.89 -10.09
CA GLY A 401 48.42 17.61 -10.59
C GLY A 401 48.14 18.64 -11.71
N TYR A 402 46.88 19.04 -11.89
CA TYR A 402 46.53 20.10 -12.84
C TYR A 402 46.83 21.48 -12.27
N ALA A 403 47.19 22.42 -13.14
CA ALA A 403 47.32 23.82 -12.76
C ALA A 403 46.00 24.34 -12.15
N ILE A 404 46.07 25.20 -11.13
CA ILE A 404 44.93 25.72 -10.40
C ILE A 404 43.85 26.26 -11.34
N GLY A 405 44.22 27.06 -12.33
CA GLY A 405 43.29 27.61 -13.31
C GLY A 405 42.54 26.52 -14.10
N THR A 406 43.28 25.51 -14.59
CA THR A 406 42.68 24.37 -15.33
C THR A 406 41.79 23.51 -14.39
N ALA A 407 42.24 23.30 -13.16
CA ALA A 407 41.47 22.54 -12.16
C ALA A 407 40.07 23.17 -11.88
N PHE A 408 40.07 24.50 -11.68
CA PHE A 408 38.81 25.24 -11.45
C PHE A 408 37.95 25.38 -12.71
N LEU A 409 38.54 25.36 -13.92
CA LEU A 409 37.78 25.32 -15.16
C LEU A 409 37.07 23.96 -15.34
N ILE A 410 37.78 22.87 -15.07
CA ILE A 410 37.19 21.51 -15.12
C ILE A 410 36.09 21.37 -14.06
N SER A 411 36.35 21.77 -12.81
CA SER A 411 35.33 21.69 -11.74
C SER A 411 34.14 22.62 -11.99
N GLY A 412 34.34 23.76 -12.63
CA GLY A 412 33.26 24.64 -13.08
C GLY A 412 32.37 24.01 -14.14
N CYS A 413 32.98 23.30 -15.09
CA CYS A 413 32.20 22.50 -16.06
C CYS A 413 31.38 21.40 -15.36
N VAL A 414 31.95 20.68 -14.41
CA VAL A 414 31.28 19.68 -13.61
C VAL A 414 30.11 20.32 -12.81
N GLY A 415 30.33 21.45 -12.16
CA GLY A 415 29.31 22.17 -11.39
C GLY A 415 28.16 22.67 -12.26
N ILE A 416 28.41 23.21 -13.45
CA ILE A 416 27.36 23.62 -14.40
C ILE A 416 26.58 22.39 -14.91
N SER A 417 27.31 21.32 -15.23
CA SER A 417 26.69 20.06 -15.67
C SER A 417 25.79 19.47 -14.58
N LEU A 418 26.26 19.49 -13.34
CA LEU A 418 25.48 19.04 -12.18
C LEU A 418 24.20 19.87 -11.99
N LEU A 419 24.31 21.20 -12.02
CA LEU A 419 23.13 22.09 -11.97
C LEU A 419 22.13 21.75 -13.07
N THR A 420 22.60 21.65 -14.30
CA THR A 420 21.72 21.39 -15.46
C THR A 420 21.07 19.99 -15.37
N ALA A 421 21.86 18.97 -15.03
CA ALA A 421 21.36 17.60 -14.87
C ALA A 421 20.30 17.51 -13.75
N ILE A 422 20.53 18.14 -12.61
CA ILE A 422 19.57 18.16 -11.48
C ILE A 422 18.25 18.82 -11.88
N ILE A 423 18.28 19.95 -12.58
CA ILE A 423 17.06 20.64 -13.04
C ILE A 423 16.26 19.73 -13.98
N ILE A 424 16.93 19.12 -14.96
CA ILE A 424 16.25 18.25 -15.93
C ILE A 424 15.73 16.98 -15.26
N SER A 425 16.51 16.39 -14.35
CA SER A 425 16.13 15.19 -13.61
C SER A 425 14.91 15.43 -12.69
N SER A 426 14.86 16.58 -12.03
CA SER A 426 13.68 16.98 -11.25
C SER A 426 12.44 17.13 -12.14
N LEU A 427 12.59 17.72 -13.34
CA LEU A 427 11.50 17.81 -14.30
C LEU A 427 11.06 16.44 -14.82
N VAL A 428 11.98 15.55 -15.14
CA VAL A 428 11.68 14.17 -15.60
C VAL A 428 10.95 13.39 -14.51
N GLY A 429 11.49 13.42 -13.27
CA GLY A 429 10.87 12.75 -12.11
C GLY A 429 9.45 13.24 -11.81
N THR A 430 9.10 14.46 -12.19
CA THR A 430 7.75 15.02 -12.02
C THR A 430 6.87 14.78 -13.25
N LEU A 431 7.41 14.96 -14.47
CA LEU A 431 6.62 14.86 -15.69
C LEU A 431 6.19 13.44 -16.03
N VAL A 432 7.06 12.44 -15.80
CA VAL A 432 6.77 11.06 -16.17
C VAL A 432 5.56 10.52 -15.44
N PRO A 433 5.44 10.59 -14.09
CA PRO A 433 4.24 10.12 -13.40
C PRO A 433 2.99 10.96 -13.74
N ILE A 434 3.10 12.27 -13.98
CA ILE A 434 1.97 13.09 -14.46
C ILE A 434 1.47 12.63 -15.83
N ILE A 435 2.37 12.23 -16.73
CA ILE A 435 1.99 11.70 -18.04
C ILE A 435 1.31 10.33 -17.89
N PHE A 436 1.85 9.44 -17.05
CA PHE A 436 1.26 8.13 -16.79
C PHE A 436 -0.15 8.25 -16.24
N HIS A 437 -0.34 9.07 -15.22
CA HIS A 437 -1.67 9.41 -14.70
C HIS A 437 -2.62 9.94 -15.80
N LYS A 438 -2.13 10.79 -16.70
CA LYS A 438 -2.97 11.35 -17.78
C LYS A 438 -3.41 10.31 -18.81
N VAL A 439 -2.65 9.25 -19.01
CA VAL A 439 -2.98 8.16 -19.94
C VAL A 439 -3.62 6.96 -19.23
N ASN A 440 -4.09 7.15 -17.99
CA ASN A 440 -4.69 6.14 -17.14
C ASN A 440 -3.76 4.94 -16.88
N VAL A 441 -2.47 5.21 -16.74
CA VAL A 441 -1.47 4.27 -16.24
C VAL A 441 -1.13 4.69 -14.81
N ASP A 442 -1.08 3.74 -13.89
CA ASP A 442 -0.72 3.99 -12.51
C ASP A 442 0.62 4.75 -12.42
N PRO A 443 0.64 5.92 -11.75
CA PRO A 443 1.87 6.71 -11.60
C PRO A 443 3.00 5.97 -10.87
N ALA A 444 2.69 5.05 -9.97
CA ALA A 444 3.67 4.27 -9.21
C ALA A 444 4.49 3.34 -10.11
N VAL A 445 3.95 2.92 -11.26
CA VAL A 445 4.69 2.17 -12.29
C VAL A 445 5.88 2.96 -12.86
N ALA A 446 5.90 4.31 -12.75
CA ALA A 446 7.06 5.15 -13.04
C ALA A 446 8.19 4.95 -12.02
N SER A 447 8.53 3.71 -11.71
CA SER A 447 9.40 3.28 -10.59
C SER A 447 10.72 4.05 -10.46
N GLY A 448 11.26 4.06 -9.24
CA GLY A 448 12.56 4.66 -8.96
C GLY A 448 13.67 4.19 -9.92
N PRO A 449 13.86 2.88 -10.15
CA PRO A 449 14.83 2.35 -11.10
C PRO A 449 14.63 2.82 -12.56
N LEU A 450 13.38 2.92 -13.02
CA LEU A 450 13.06 3.44 -14.35
C LEU A 450 13.48 4.91 -14.48
N ILE A 451 13.07 5.74 -13.53
CA ILE A 451 13.42 7.18 -13.50
C ILE A 451 14.93 7.37 -13.38
N THR A 452 15.62 6.58 -12.57
CA THR A 452 17.07 6.63 -12.47
C THR A 452 17.72 6.35 -13.82
N THR A 453 17.29 5.31 -14.55
CA THR A 453 17.84 4.95 -15.86
C THR A 453 17.59 6.05 -16.91
N VAL A 454 16.41 6.67 -16.92
CA VAL A 454 16.11 7.80 -17.80
C VAL A 454 16.98 9.01 -17.44
N ASN A 455 17.16 9.28 -16.14
CA ASN A 455 18.00 10.37 -15.67
C ASN A 455 19.49 10.14 -15.96
N ASP A 456 19.96 8.90 -15.96
CA ASP A 456 21.32 8.55 -16.38
C ASP A 456 21.56 8.94 -17.83
N LEU A 457 20.60 8.65 -18.72
CA LEU A 457 20.69 9.09 -20.11
C LEU A 457 20.78 10.62 -20.23
N VAL A 458 19.88 11.32 -19.50
CA VAL A 458 19.89 12.81 -19.47
C VAL A 458 21.21 13.35 -18.92
N ALA A 459 21.69 12.76 -17.83
CA ALA A 459 22.93 13.18 -17.18
C ALA A 459 24.16 12.97 -18.08
N VAL A 460 24.22 11.82 -18.77
CA VAL A 460 25.29 11.51 -19.73
C VAL A 460 25.34 12.54 -20.86
N VAL A 461 24.22 12.77 -21.53
CA VAL A 461 24.13 13.73 -22.66
C VAL A 461 24.44 15.13 -22.18
N THR A 462 23.94 15.56 -21.04
CA THR A 462 24.19 16.88 -20.47
C THR A 462 25.63 17.04 -20.10
N TYR A 463 26.22 16.09 -19.40
CA TYR A 463 27.60 16.17 -18.91
C TYR A 463 28.62 16.17 -20.06
N TYR A 464 28.60 15.16 -20.90
CA TYR A 464 29.54 15.05 -22.00
C TYR A 464 29.31 16.11 -23.07
N GLY A 465 28.06 16.49 -23.33
CA GLY A 465 27.72 17.58 -24.22
C GLY A 465 28.29 18.92 -23.74
N LEU A 466 28.12 19.25 -22.46
CA LEU A 466 28.69 20.46 -21.87
C LEU A 466 30.24 20.40 -21.79
N ALA A 467 30.77 19.23 -21.41
CA ALA A 467 32.23 19.05 -21.41
C ALA A 467 32.85 19.28 -22.81
N TRP A 468 32.21 18.74 -23.85
CA TRP A 468 32.63 18.96 -25.23
C TRP A 468 32.57 20.45 -25.63
N ILE A 469 31.45 21.12 -25.35
CA ILE A 469 31.26 22.53 -25.71
C ILE A 469 32.23 23.43 -24.93
N LEU A 470 32.25 23.29 -23.60
CA LEU A 470 32.96 24.21 -22.72
C LEU A 470 34.48 23.96 -22.73
N LEU A 471 34.91 22.71 -22.57
CA LEU A 471 36.33 22.39 -22.38
C LEU A 471 37.10 22.19 -23.71
N VAL A 472 36.47 21.49 -24.66
CA VAL A 472 37.13 21.17 -25.93
C VAL A 472 36.96 22.30 -26.95
N ARG A 473 35.71 22.76 -27.21
CA ARG A 473 35.43 23.70 -28.28
C ARG A 473 35.71 25.17 -27.92
N MET A 474 35.29 25.62 -26.73
CA MET A 474 35.43 27.02 -26.31
C MET A 474 36.81 27.33 -25.70
N MET A 475 37.30 26.48 -24.82
CA MET A 475 38.52 26.75 -24.04
C MET A 475 39.77 26.17 -24.66
N LYS A 476 39.64 25.30 -25.66
CA LYS A 476 40.79 24.67 -26.35
C LYS A 476 41.84 24.16 -25.36
N ILE A 477 41.39 23.45 -24.31
CA ILE A 477 42.26 22.93 -23.24
C ILE A 477 43.15 21.79 -23.75
N VAL A 478 42.94 21.36 -24.99
CA VAL A 478 43.81 20.40 -25.71
C VAL A 478 44.30 21.01 -26.99
#